data_ec2176b19e36fd3132c49962ed185a61
#
_entry.id   ec2176b19e36fd3132c49962ed185a61
#
_cell.length_a   1.000
_cell.length_b   1.000
_cell.length_c   1.000
_cell.angle_alpha   90.00
_cell.angle_beta   90.00
_cell.angle_gamma   90.00
#
_symmetry.space_group_name_H-M   'P 1'
#
loop_
_entity.id
_entity.type
_entity.pdbx_description
1 polymer ?
#
loop_
_entity_poly.entity_id
_entity_poly.type
_entity_poly.pdbx_seq_one_letter_code
_entity_poly.pdbx_strand_id
1 'polypeptide(L)'
;MAMKLFVVGGTWEVTQYGLCTDIVNRLNPGIEAVWVPYPACYGSKYNYRESYQIGRNNLRVAIDHQQEPFFVVGFSQGAKIAGDVTREHTFNPMFLQSYLIADPDRHIDDRLIGPKVQGHGVAGQRRVGPKAYQFALEGDIICANTNPVFSYIAASTASMSLHKPMTWLKSVGEASWRGGNPVSAMKQADRFLRSRVHIMYDTEVIENDLTTTGWIASDINHTLRS
;
A
#
# COMPACT_ATOMS: atom_id res chain seq x y z
N MET A 1 11.94 -1.74 -26.36
CA MET A 1 10.58 -2.25 -25.98
C MET A 1 9.96 -1.25 -25.03
N ALA A 2 8.69 -0.94 -25.23
CA ALA A 2 7.98 -0.13 -24.24
C ALA A 2 7.76 -1.00 -22.99
N MET A 3 7.94 -0.44 -21.80
CA MET A 3 7.62 -1.08 -20.54
C MET A 3 6.44 -0.36 -19.90
N LYS A 4 5.65 -1.07 -19.10
CA LYS A 4 4.53 -0.45 -18.39
C LYS A 4 4.74 -0.44 -16.88
N LEU A 5 4.31 0.63 -16.23
CA LEU A 5 4.13 0.71 -14.80
C LEU A 5 2.64 0.84 -14.49
N PHE A 6 2.02 -0.22 -13.97
CA PHE A 6 0.68 -0.12 -13.41
C PHE A 6 0.73 0.57 -12.05
N VAL A 7 -0.03 1.65 -11.92
CA VAL A 7 -0.03 2.50 -10.73
C VAL A 7 -1.36 2.36 -10.00
N VAL A 8 -1.31 1.95 -8.74
CA VAL A 8 -2.49 1.78 -7.88
C VAL A 8 -2.36 2.74 -6.69
N GLY A 9 -3.00 3.89 -6.79
CA GLY A 9 -2.96 4.94 -5.76
C GLY A 9 -3.54 4.48 -4.42
N GLY A 10 -3.29 5.23 -3.36
CA GLY A 10 -3.86 5.02 -2.03
C GLY A 10 -5.29 5.52 -1.90
N THR A 11 -5.89 5.32 -0.72
CA THR A 11 -7.22 5.87 -0.40
C THR A 11 -7.21 7.40 -0.56
N TRP A 12 -8.17 7.93 -1.32
CA TRP A 12 -8.31 9.33 -1.73
C TRP A 12 -7.20 9.87 -2.64
N GLU A 13 -6.24 9.04 -3.03
CA GLU A 13 -5.26 9.37 -4.06
C GLU A 13 -5.90 9.14 -5.43
N VAL A 14 -6.40 10.20 -6.03
CA VAL A 14 -6.90 10.18 -7.40
C VAL A 14 -5.81 10.59 -8.37
N THR A 15 -5.85 10.06 -9.58
CA THR A 15 -4.89 10.27 -10.66
C THR A 15 -4.30 11.68 -10.71
N GLN A 16 -2.98 11.78 -10.82
CA GLN A 16 -2.16 12.99 -11.00
C GLN A 16 -1.80 13.78 -9.72
N TYR A 17 -2.32 13.42 -8.56
CA TYR A 17 -1.92 14.05 -7.29
C TYR A 17 -1.72 12.97 -6.22
N GLY A 18 -0.55 12.93 -5.61
CA GLY A 18 -0.26 12.01 -4.53
C GLY A 18 1.15 11.39 -4.63
N LEU A 19 1.42 10.46 -3.75
CA LEU A 19 2.72 9.84 -3.59
C LEU A 19 3.19 9.07 -4.84
N CYS A 20 2.27 8.33 -5.48
CA CYS A 20 2.60 7.59 -6.69
C CYS A 20 2.91 8.51 -7.88
N THR A 21 2.39 9.74 -7.90
CA THR A 21 2.70 10.72 -8.94
C THR A 21 4.17 11.15 -8.90
N ASP A 22 4.78 11.23 -7.72
CA ASP A 22 6.22 11.56 -7.61
C ASP A 22 7.07 10.47 -8.26
N ILE A 23 6.71 9.19 -8.12
CA ILE A 23 7.39 8.09 -8.83
C ILE A 23 7.26 8.27 -10.34
N VAL A 24 6.04 8.48 -10.83
CA VAL A 24 5.75 8.62 -12.26
C VAL A 24 6.53 9.79 -12.89
N ASN A 25 6.62 10.91 -12.19
CA ASN A 25 7.34 12.10 -12.66
C ASN A 25 8.86 11.89 -12.76
N ARG A 26 9.42 10.86 -12.11
CA ARG A 26 10.85 10.52 -12.11
C ARG A 26 11.20 9.41 -13.11
N LEU A 27 10.21 8.85 -13.83
CA LEU A 27 10.46 7.78 -14.80
C LEU A 27 11.13 8.31 -16.06
N ASN A 28 12.02 7.50 -16.60
CA ASN A 28 12.64 7.78 -17.90
C ASN A 28 11.63 7.62 -19.04
N PRO A 29 11.82 8.34 -20.16
CA PRO A 29 11.09 8.07 -21.40
C PRO A 29 11.21 6.60 -21.80
N GLY A 30 10.09 5.99 -22.21
CA GLY A 30 10.01 4.58 -22.57
C GLY A 30 9.30 3.69 -21.53
N ILE A 31 8.95 4.27 -20.38
CA ILE A 31 8.07 3.63 -19.39
C ILE A 31 6.71 4.34 -19.44
N GLU A 32 5.68 3.61 -19.82
CA GLU A 32 4.30 4.10 -19.81
C GLU A 32 3.65 3.86 -18.44
N ALA A 33 3.26 4.93 -17.76
CA ALA A 33 2.50 4.83 -16.51
C ALA A 33 1.01 4.65 -16.80
N VAL A 34 0.44 3.54 -16.34
CA VAL A 34 -0.97 3.19 -16.50
C VAL A 34 -1.65 3.19 -15.14
N TRP A 35 -2.46 4.22 -14.87
CA TRP A 35 -3.22 4.31 -13.63
C TRP A 35 -4.39 3.34 -13.65
N VAL A 36 -4.47 2.51 -12.60
CA VAL A 36 -5.56 1.54 -12.42
C VAL A 36 -6.77 2.28 -11.85
N PRO A 37 -7.87 2.40 -12.60
CA PRO A 37 -9.03 3.12 -12.12
C PRO A 37 -9.77 2.32 -11.05
N TYR A 38 -10.00 2.93 -9.89
CA TYR A 38 -10.84 2.36 -8.85
C TYR A 38 -11.33 3.49 -7.90
N PRO A 39 -12.35 3.25 -7.06
CA PRO A 39 -12.93 4.31 -6.23
C PRO A 39 -11.97 4.96 -5.23
N ALA A 40 -10.92 4.25 -4.80
CA ALA A 40 -9.95 4.72 -3.79
C ALA A 40 -10.64 5.31 -2.53
N CYS A 41 -11.73 4.67 -2.08
CA CYS A 41 -12.61 5.16 -1.03
C CYS A 41 -12.51 4.33 0.25
N TYR A 42 -12.82 5.00 1.36
CA TYR A 42 -13.01 4.37 2.66
C TYR A 42 -14.33 4.90 3.27
N GLY A 43 -15.47 4.30 2.85
CA GLY A 43 -16.77 4.57 3.48
C GLY A 43 -17.52 5.81 3.01
N SER A 44 -17.13 6.47 1.92
CA SER A 44 -17.92 7.55 1.30
C SER A 44 -18.99 6.96 0.36
N LYS A 45 -18.73 6.90 -0.95
CA LYS A 45 -19.62 6.27 -1.93
C LYS A 45 -19.54 4.75 -1.90
N TYR A 46 -18.33 4.22 -1.67
CA TYR A 46 -18.04 2.80 -1.52
C TYR A 46 -17.41 2.55 -0.16
N ASN A 47 -17.66 1.41 0.48
CA ASN A 47 -16.86 0.99 1.61
C ASN A 47 -15.48 0.49 1.15
N TYR A 48 -14.55 0.29 2.10
CA TYR A 48 -13.20 -0.12 1.78
C TYR A 48 -13.15 -1.44 0.99
N ARG A 49 -13.98 -2.43 1.37
CA ARG A 49 -14.02 -3.74 0.72
C ARG A 49 -14.50 -3.64 -0.72
N GLU A 50 -15.54 -2.87 -0.99
CA GLU A 50 -16.03 -2.63 -2.36
C GLU A 50 -15.00 -1.93 -3.22
N SER A 51 -14.40 -0.86 -2.70
CA SER A 51 -13.32 -0.12 -3.37
C SER A 51 -12.15 -1.04 -3.72
N TYR A 52 -11.68 -1.83 -2.74
CA TYR A 52 -10.63 -2.82 -2.93
C TYR A 52 -10.98 -3.86 -4.02
N GLN A 53 -12.19 -4.43 -4.00
CA GLN A 53 -12.59 -5.44 -4.99
C GLN A 53 -12.61 -4.88 -6.42
N ILE A 54 -13.09 -3.66 -6.60
CA ILE A 54 -13.08 -2.99 -7.91
C ILE A 54 -11.64 -2.81 -8.38
N GLY A 55 -10.75 -2.27 -7.54
CA GLY A 55 -9.35 -2.07 -7.90
C GLY A 55 -8.62 -3.37 -8.21
N ARG A 56 -8.84 -4.41 -7.39
CA ARG A 56 -8.27 -5.74 -7.61
C ARG A 56 -8.69 -6.33 -8.96
N ASN A 57 -9.97 -6.26 -9.29
CA ASN A 57 -10.47 -6.76 -10.56
C ASN A 57 -9.91 -5.98 -11.76
N ASN A 58 -9.84 -4.65 -11.67
CA ASN A 58 -9.33 -3.81 -12.74
C ASN A 58 -7.83 -4.03 -12.98
N LEU A 59 -7.02 -4.11 -11.91
CA LEU A 59 -5.60 -4.44 -12.05
C LEU A 59 -5.40 -5.84 -12.63
N ARG A 60 -6.15 -6.85 -12.17
CA ARG A 60 -6.07 -8.22 -12.70
C ARG A 60 -6.35 -8.26 -14.18
N VAL A 61 -7.45 -7.65 -14.62
CA VAL A 61 -7.81 -7.57 -16.04
C VAL A 61 -6.71 -6.89 -16.87
N ALA A 62 -6.13 -5.80 -16.35
CA ALA A 62 -5.04 -5.10 -17.04
C ALA A 62 -3.79 -5.98 -17.20
N ILE A 63 -3.44 -6.76 -16.16
CA ILE A 63 -2.28 -7.67 -16.18
C ILE A 63 -2.55 -8.91 -17.06
N ASP A 64 -3.76 -9.49 -17.01
CA ASP A 64 -4.11 -10.67 -17.80
C ASP A 64 -3.99 -10.42 -19.32
N HIS A 65 -4.18 -9.19 -19.76
CA HIS A 65 -4.07 -8.78 -21.17
C HIS A 65 -2.71 -8.18 -21.53
N GLN A 66 -1.77 -8.10 -20.58
CA GLN A 66 -0.48 -7.46 -20.81
C GLN A 66 0.48 -8.37 -21.57
N GLN A 67 1.00 -7.89 -22.71
CA GLN A 67 1.94 -8.59 -23.58
C GLN A 67 3.38 -8.03 -23.51
N GLU A 68 3.57 -6.91 -22.85
CA GLU A 68 4.86 -6.24 -22.69
C GLU A 68 5.35 -6.38 -21.25
N PRO A 69 6.67 -6.29 -20.98
CA PRO A 69 7.20 -6.28 -19.62
C PRO A 69 6.57 -5.17 -18.77
N PHE A 70 6.23 -5.50 -17.53
CA PHE A 70 5.55 -4.54 -16.67
C PHE A 70 5.99 -4.62 -15.21
N PHE A 71 5.87 -3.47 -14.57
CA PHE A 71 5.96 -3.27 -13.13
C PHE A 71 4.59 -2.95 -12.53
N VAL A 72 4.47 -3.11 -11.23
CA VAL A 72 3.29 -2.65 -10.48
C VAL A 72 3.75 -1.87 -9.26
N VAL A 73 3.20 -0.69 -9.04
CA VAL A 73 3.37 0.06 -7.79
C VAL A 73 2.03 0.28 -7.12
N GLY A 74 2.01 0.13 -5.80
CA GLY A 74 0.83 0.42 -5.01
C GLY A 74 1.17 1.14 -3.71
N PHE A 75 0.29 2.06 -3.29
CA PHE A 75 0.40 2.77 -2.03
C PHE A 75 -0.83 2.50 -1.15
N SER A 76 -0.63 2.15 0.13
CA SER A 76 -1.72 1.98 1.11
C SER A 76 -2.77 0.95 0.62
N GLN A 77 -4.04 1.34 0.41
CA GLN A 77 -5.06 0.48 -0.20
C GLN A 77 -4.59 -0.08 -1.56
N GLY A 78 -3.89 0.73 -2.34
CA GLY A 78 -3.30 0.31 -3.61
C GLY A 78 -2.20 -0.72 -3.44
N ALA A 79 -1.40 -0.66 -2.36
CA ALA A 79 -0.39 -1.68 -2.06
C ALA A 79 -1.03 -3.05 -1.73
N LYS A 80 -2.15 -3.04 -1.00
CA LYS A 80 -2.93 -4.26 -0.78
C LYS A 80 -3.42 -4.86 -2.10
N ILE A 81 -4.01 -4.04 -2.98
CA ILE A 81 -4.48 -4.45 -4.31
C ILE A 81 -3.33 -5.01 -5.14
N ALA A 82 -2.24 -4.26 -5.26
CA ALA A 82 -1.05 -4.65 -6.02
C ALA A 82 -0.45 -5.96 -5.51
N GLY A 83 -0.27 -6.10 -4.21
CA GLY A 83 0.31 -7.28 -3.59
C GLY A 83 -0.55 -8.54 -3.76
N ASP A 84 -1.87 -8.43 -3.68
CA ASP A 84 -2.76 -9.58 -3.90
C ASP A 84 -2.73 -10.04 -5.36
N VAL A 85 -2.81 -9.11 -6.32
CA VAL A 85 -2.83 -9.44 -7.74
C VAL A 85 -1.46 -9.93 -8.21
N THR A 86 -0.36 -9.26 -7.85
CA THR A 86 0.97 -9.67 -8.29
C THR A 86 1.43 -11.00 -7.69
N ARG A 87 0.94 -11.37 -6.51
CA ARG A 87 1.16 -12.70 -5.94
C ARG A 87 0.53 -13.80 -6.82
N GLU A 88 -0.66 -13.55 -7.36
CA GLU A 88 -1.34 -14.47 -8.28
C GLU A 88 -0.58 -14.61 -9.62
N HIS A 89 0.16 -13.56 -10.02
CA HIS A 89 0.89 -13.48 -11.27
C HIS A 89 2.41 -13.64 -11.13
N THR A 90 2.89 -14.19 -10.01
CA THR A 90 4.34 -14.35 -9.74
C THR A 90 5.12 -15.05 -10.86
N PHE A 91 4.48 -16.00 -11.54
CA PHE A 91 5.07 -16.77 -12.64
C PHE A 91 4.79 -16.19 -14.03
N ASN A 92 4.11 -15.07 -14.14
CA ASN A 92 3.93 -14.38 -15.43
C ASN A 92 5.30 -13.89 -15.92
N PRO A 93 5.76 -14.30 -17.13
CA PRO A 93 7.08 -13.93 -17.64
C PRO A 93 7.22 -12.43 -17.93
N MET A 94 6.10 -11.73 -18.20
CA MET A 94 6.10 -10.28 -18.41
C MET A 94 6.15 -9.49 -17.10
N PHE A 95 5.79 -10.09 -15.97
CA PHE A 95 5.84 -9.44 -14.67
C PHE A 95 7.28 -9.33 -14.17
N LEU A 96 7.79 -8.12 -14.04
CA LEU A 96 9.16 -7.83 -13.60
C LEU A 96 9.22 -7.72 -12.08
N GLN A 97 8.53 -6.73 -11.50
CA GLN A 97 8.62 -6.40 -10.07
C GLN A 97 7.37 -5.67 -9.59
N SER A 98 7.04 -5.83 -8.30
CA SER A 98 6.07 -4.96 -7.62
C SER A 98 6.70 -4.20 -6.45
N TYR A 99 6.21 -2.98 -6.23
CA TYR A 99 6.63 -2.06 -5.18
C TYR A 99 5.42 -1.74 -4.31
N LEU A 100 5.45 -2.18 -3.05
CA LEU A 100 4.32 -2.10 -2.13
C LEU A 100 4.66 -1.12 -1.01
N ILE A 101 4.09 0.07 -1.08
CA ILE A 101 4.35 1.18 -0.15
C ILE A 101 3.25 1.21 0.90
N ALA A 102 3.61 1.13 2.18
CA ALA A 102 2.66 1.12 3.30
C ALA A 102 1.57 0.04 3.17
N ASP A 103 1.96 -1.19 2.84
CA ASP A 103 1.03 -2.30 2.60
C ASP A 103 0.26 -2.69 3.88
N PRO A 104 -1.10 -2.55 3.89
CA PRO A 104 -1.92 -2.93 5.05
C PRO A 104 -1.89 -4.42 5.39
N ASP A 105 -1.40 -5.28 4.49
CA ASP A 105 -1.24 -6.72 4.71
C ASP A 105 0.24 -7.14 4.76
N ARG A 106 1.18 -6.22 5.01
CA ARG A 106 2.59 -6.55 5.10
C ARG A 106 2.85 -7.66 6.12
N HIS A 107 3.53 -8.72 5.68
CA HIS A 107 3.97 -9.77 6.59
C HIS A 107 5.19 -9.32 7.39
N ILE A 108 5.31 -9.74 8.65
CA ILE A 108 6.40 -9.32 9.55
C ILE A 108 7.78 -9.73 9.03
N ASP A 109 7.87 -10.86 8.33
CA ASP A 109 9.11 -11.40 7.77
C ASP A 109 9.36 -10.98 6.31
N ASP A 110 8.53 -10.12 5.72
CA ASP A 110 8.76 -9.67 4.35
C ASP A 110 10.03 -8.81 4.29
N ARG A 111 10.79 -8.98 3.20
CA ARG A 111 11.96 -8.17 2.94
C ARG A 111 11.56 -6.72 2.72
N LEU A 112 12.04 -5.85 3.61
CA LEU A 112 11.93 -4.41 3.47
C LEU A 112 13.12 -3.85 2.69
N ILE A 113 12.86 -2.85 1.86
CA ILE A 113 13.87 -1.93 1.34
C ILE A 113 13.94 -0.76 2.33
N GLY A 114 15.14 -0.45 2.77
CA GLY A 114 15.38 0.57 3.81
C GLY A 114 15.48 -0.01 5.22
N PRO A 115 15.17 0.80 6.25
CA PRO A 115 15.35 0.41 7.64
C PRO A 115 14.41 -0.73 8.06
N LYS A 116 14.86 -1.53 9.01
CA LYS A 116 13.98 -2.54 9.64
C LYS A 116 12.89 -1.85 10.44
N VAL A 117 11.65 -2.23 10.19
CA VAL A 117 10.48 -1.72 10.89
C VAL A 117 9.77 -2.88 11.57
N GLN A 118 9.42 -2.69 12.85
CA GLN A 118 8.70 -3.69 13.63
C GLN A 118 7.21 -3.74 13.26
N GLY A 119 6.55 -4.87 13.61
CA GLY A 119 5.13 -5.03 13.38
C GLY A 119 4.79 -5.55 11.98
N HIS A 120 3.52 -5.52 11.66
CA HIS A 120 2.95 -6.06 10.43
C HIS A 120 1.82 -5.17 9.90
N GLY A 121 1.23 -5.51 8.77
CA GLY A 121 0.09 -4.78 8.21
C GLY A 121 -1.14 -4.81 9.12
N VAL A 122 -1.82 -3.68 9.21
CA VAL A 122 -2.99 -3.50 10.10
C VAL A 122 -4.18 -4.38 9.70
N ALA A 123 -4.31 -4.70 8.41
CA ALA A 123 -5.42 -5.52 7.89
C ALA A 123 -5.12 -7.03 7.91
N GLY A 124 -3.86 -7.41 8.09
CA GLY A 124 -3.46 -8.81 8.14
C GLY A 124 -1.98 -9.02 7.87
N GLN A 125 -1.63 -10.25 7.52
CA GLN A 125 -0.28 -10.62 7.12
C GLN A 125 -0.36 -11.51 5.87
N ARG A 126 0.07 -10.97 4.75
CA ARG A 126 0.14 -11.68 3.48
C ARG A 126 1.59 -11.79 3.05
N ARG A 127 2.09 -13.00 2.86
CA ARG A 127 3.39 -13.18 2.20
C ARG A 127 3.30 -12.82 0.72
N VAL A 128 4.26 -12.05 0.26
CA VAL A 128 4.41 -11.69 -1.14
C VAL A 128 5.42 -12.59 -1.84
N GLY A 129 5.39 -12.61 -3.16
CA GLY A 129 6.35 -13.37 -3.96
C GLY A 129 7.75 -12.75 -3.98
N PRO A 130 8.74 -13.46 -4.55
CA PRO A 130 10.13 -12.97 -4.62
C PRO A 130 10.30 -11.72 -5.48
N LYS A 131 9.33 -11.43 -6.35
CA LYS A 131 9.27 -10.23 -7.17
C LYS A 131 8.48 -9.10 -6.50
N ALA A 132 8.53 -8.96 -5.18
CA ALA A 132 7.86 -7.88 -4.48
C ALA A 132 8.81 -7.24 -3.46
N TYR A 133 8.92 -5.90 -3.55
CA TYR A 133 9.60 -5.09 -2.56
C TYR A 133 8.56 -4.38 -1.68
N GLN A 134 8.81 -4.43 -0.37
CA GLN A 134 7.97 -3.79 0.64
C GLN A 134 8.69 -2.56 1.18
N PHE A 135 7.94 -1.48 1.37
CA PHE A 135 8.41 -0.24 1.99
C PHE A 135 7.53 0.11 3.17
N ALA A 136 8.16 0.34 4.31
CA ALA A 136 7.47 0.70 5.54
C ALA A 136 8.30 1.74 6.31
N LEU A 137 7.63 2.70 6.93
CA LEU A 137 8.24 3.66 7.85
C LEU A 137 7.84 3.34 9.29
N GLU A 138 8.77 3.56 10.21
CA GLU A 138 8.49 3.35 11.63
C GLU A 138 7.40 4.30 12.11
N GLY A 139 6.43 3.76 12.84
CA GLY A 139 5.28 4.53 13.33
C GLY A 139 4.10 4.61 12.35
N ASP A 140 4.24 4.14 11.11
CA ASP A 140 3.12 3.97 10.21
C ASP A 140 2.30 2.73 10.59
N ILE A 141 1.24 2.94 11.37
CA ILE A 141 0.39 1.85 11.88
C ILE A 141 -0.32 1.05 10.77
N ILE A 142 -0.36 1.56 9.55
CA ILE A 142 -0.98 0.85 8.42
C ILE A 142 -0.15 -0.39 8.04
N CYS A 143 1.17 -0.24 7.98
CA CYS A 143 2.09 -1.32 7.58
C CYS A 143 3.04 -1.78 8.68
N ALA A 144 3.11 -1.07 9.81
CA ALA A 144 4.00 -1.32 10.94
C ALA A 144 3.23 -1.40 12.28
N ASN A 145 2.09 -2.09 12.24
CA ASN A 145 1.22 -2.25 13.39
C ASN A 145 1.82 -3.21 14.42
N THR A 146 1.92 -2.75 15.65
CA THR A 146 2.35 -3.56 16.82
C THR A 146 1.25 -3.74 17.86
N ASN A 147 0.05 -3.18 17.60
CA ASN A 147 -1.05 -3.20 18.55
C ASN A 147 -2.31 -3.84 17.94
N PRO A 148 -2.79 -4.98 18.45
CA PRO A 148 -3.93 -5.70 17.89
C PRO A 148 -5.25 -4.91 17.86
N VAL A 149 -5.37 -3.84 18.65
CA VAL A 149 -6.53 -2.94 18.62
C VAL A 149 -6.75 -2.35 17.23
N PHE A 150 -5.68 -1.94 16.54
CA PHE A 150 -5.79 -1.37 15.20
C PHE A 150 -6.23 -2.40 14.17
N SER A 151 -5.72 -3.64 14.24
CA SER A 151 -6.18 -4.73 13.36
C SER A 151 -7.66 -5.03 13.54
N TYR A 152 -8.14 -5.02 14.77
CA TYR A 152 -9.56 -5.21 15.03
C TYR A 152 -10.41 -4.06 14.47
N ILE A 153 -9.97 -2.81 14.66
CA ILE A 153 -10.66 -1.64 14.10
C ILE A 153 -10.69 -1.73 12.57
N ALA A 154 -9.54 -2.03 11.93
CA ALA A 154 -9.46 -2.16 10.48
C ALA A 154 -10.43 -3.23 9.95
N ALA A 155 -10.45 -4.42 10.57
CA ALA A 155 -11.35 -5.51 10.19
C ALA A 155 -12.82 -5.14 10.37
N SER A 156 -13.16 -4.49 11.50
CA SER A 156 -14.54 -4.10 11.82
C SER A 156 -15.07 -2.99 10.91
N THR A 157 -14.20 -2.08 10.46
CA THR A 157 -14.61 -0.91 9.68
C THR A 157 -14.52 -1.10 8.16
N ALA A 158 -13.87 -2.16 7.70
CA ALA A 158 -13.68 -2.41 6.26
C ALA A 158 -14.97 -2.49 5.43
N SER A 159 -16.09 -2.87 6.05
CA SER A 159 -17.41 -2.97 5.43
C SER A 159 -18.36 -1.84 5.83
N MET A 160 -17.86 -0.83 6.57
CA MET A 160 -18.69 0.23 7.11
C MET A 160 -18.61 1.49 6.26
N SER A 161 -19.68 2.30 6.33
CA SER A 161 -19.65 3.68 5.84
C SER A 161 -19.17 4.61 6.95
N LEU A 162 -18.29 5.56 6.64
CA LEU A 162 -17.83 6.60 7.56
C LEU A 162 -18.98 7.51 8.09
N HIS A 163 -20.17 7.43 7.48
CA HIS A 163 -21.37 8.14 7.95
C HIS A 163 -21.98 7.57 9.24
N LYS A 164 -21.35 6.55 9.87
CA LYS A 164 -21.83 5.96 11.12
C LYS A 164 -20.77 6.02 12.24
N PRO A 165 -20.48 7.22 12.80
CA PRO A 165 -19.42 7.40 13.79
C PRO A 165 -19.62 6.59 15.09
N MET A 166 -20.87 6.33 15.48
CA MET A 166 -21.19 5.50 16.65
C MET A 166 -20.72 4.04 16.49
N THR A 167 -20.69 3.53 15.28
CA THR A 167 -20.22 2.15 15.01
C THR A 167 -18.72 2.06 15.20
N TRP A 168 -17.97 3.10 14.84
CA TRP A 168 -16.54 3.20 15.07
C TRP A 168 -16.19 3.22 16.57
N LEU A 169 -16.90 4.05 17.37
CA LEU A 169 -16.73 4.10 18.83
C LEU A 169 -17.01 2.75 19.50
N LYS A 170 -18.05 2.04 19.03
CA LYS A 170 -18.37 0.68 19.51
C LYS A 170 -17.25 -0.30 19.20
N SER A 171 -16.69 -0.25 17.99
CA SER A 171 -15.55 -1.12 17.59
C SER A 171 -14.29 -0.86 18.41
N VAL A 172 -14.00 0.41 18.76
CA VAL A 172 -12.90 0.75 19.68
C VAL A 172 -13.13 0.20 21.08
N GLY A 173 -14.36 0.31 21.60
CA GLY A 173 -14.75 -0.27 22.89
C GLY A 173 -14.57 -1.78 22.93
N GLU A 174 -15.10 -2.50 21.93
CA GLU A 174 -14.98 -3.95 21.81
C GLU A 174 -13.54 -4.43 21.64
N ALA A 175 -12.71 -3.69 20.88
CA ALA A 175 -11.28 -3.98 20.72
C ALA A 175 -10.51 -3.90 22.04
N SER A 176 -10.88 -2.96 22.90
CA SER A 176 -10.27 -2.80 24.23
C SER A 176 -10.51 -4.00 25.15
N TRP A 177 -11.62 -4.70 25.00
CA TRP A 177 -11.97 -5.92 25.76
C TRP A 177 -11.25 -7.19 25.25
N ARG A 178 -10.75 -7.18 24.02
CA ARG A 178 -10.13 -8.35 23.38
C ARG A 178 -8.61 -8.45 23.52
N GLY A 179 -8.05 -7.81 24.52
CA GLY A 179 -6.64 -7.97 24.89
C GLY A 179 -5.67 -6.92 24.33
N GLY A 180 -6.19 -5.85 23.77
CA GLY A 180 -5.38 -4.68 23.41
C GLY A 180 -5.20 -3.75 24.62
N ASN A 181 -4.13 -2.95 24.60
CA ASN A 181 -3.96 -1.86 25.57
C ASN A 181 -4.54 -0.57 24.96
N PRO A 182 -5.73 -0.11 25.38
CA PRO A 182 -6.39 1.05 24.80
C PRO A 182 -5.59 2.35 24.99
N VAL A 183 -4.88 2.50 26.10
CA VAL A 183 -4.05 3.68 26.37
C VAL A 183 -2.86 3.72 25.41
N SER A 184 -2.21 2.57 25.19
CA SER A 184 -1.14 2.44 24.19
C SER A 184 -1.66 2.72 22.77
N ALA A 185 -2.82 2.18 22.41
CA ALA A 185 -3.45 2.43 21.12
C ALA A 185 -3.76 3.93 20.90
N MET A 186 -4.32 4.61 21.89
CA MET A 186 -4.58 6.04 21.81
C MET A 186 -3.30 6.87 21.61
N LYS A 187 -2.22 6.54 22.34
CA LYS A 187 -0.92 7.22 22.17
C LYS A 187 -0.33 6.96 20.77
N GLN A 188 -0.43 5.74 20.27
CA GLN A 188 0.04 5.40 18.91
C GLN A 188 -0.79 6.12 17.84
N ALA A 189 -2.12 6.15 17.97
CA ALA A 189 -2.99 6.87 17.05
C ALA A 189 -2.71 8.38 17.03
N ASP A 190 -2.55 9.01 18.21
CA ASP A 190 -2.20 10.43 18.31
C ASP A 190 -0.85 10.71 17.63
N ARG A 191 0.17 9.88 17.88
CA ARG A 191 1.48 10.01 17.24
C ARG A 191 1.38 9.86 15.74
N PHE A 192 0.68 8.83 15.23
CA PHE A 192 0.47 8.58 13.81
C PHE A 192 -0.20 9.77 13.10
N LEU A 193 -1.27 10.30 13.69
CA LEU A 193 -2.00 11.45 13.13
C LEU A 193 -1.15 12.72 13.10
N ARG A 194 -0.34 12.97 14.15
CA ARG A 194 0.52 14.17 14.25
C ARG A 194 1.74 14.09 13.35
N SER A 195 2.36 12.90 13.25
CA SER A 195 3.60 12.73 12.47
C SER A 195 3.36 12.77 10.95
N ARG A 196 2.15 12.47 10.50
CA ARG A 196 1.80 12.28 9.07
C ARG A 196 2.68 11.22 8.36
N VAL A 197 3.30 10.31 9.12
CA VAL A 197 4.28 9.34 8.61
C VAL A 197 3.75 8.53 7.42
N HIS A 198 2.44 8.28 7.36
CA HIS A 198 1.81 7.52 6.28
C HIS A 198 1.93 8.18 4.89
N ILE A 199 2.23 9.47 4.82
CA ILE A 199 2.38 10.22 3.56
C ILE A 199 3.81 10.76 3.35
N MET A 200 4.79 10.34 4.16
CA MET A 200 6.17 10.86 4.11
C MET A 200 7.12 9.99 3.28
N TYR A 201 6.62 9.05 2.51
CA TYR A 201 7.43 8.14 1.68
C TYR A 201 8.15 8.84 0.52
N ASP A 202 7.78 10.06 0.19
CA ASP A 202 8.44 10.93 -0.80
C ASP A 202 9.48 11.87 -0.18
N THR A 203 9.52 11.98 1.16
CA THR A 203 10.39 12.91 1.87
C THR A 203 11.37 12.23 2.81
N GLU A 204 10.98 11.12 3.45
CA GLU A 204 11.86 10.36 4.35
C GLU A 204 12.88 9.54 3.55
N VAL A 205 14.16 9.74 3.86
CA VAL A 205 15.28 8.98 3.27
C VAL A 205 15.32 7.57 3.86
N ILE A 206 15.35 6.56 3.02
CA ILE A 206 15.34 5.16 3.44
C ILE A 206 16.67 4.45 3.19
N GLU A 207 17.32 4.69 2.05
CA GLU A 207 18.57 4.02 1.66
C GLU A 207 19.32 4.84 0.60
N ASN A 208 20.65 4.91 0.70
CA ASN A 208 21.54 5.56 -0.29
C ASN A 208 21.11 7.00 -0.64
N ASP A 209 20.72 7.78 0.35
CA ASP A 209 20.22 9.16 0.21
C ASP A 209 18.94 9.29 -0.66
N LEU A 210 18.24 8.19 -0.88
CA LEU A 210 17.00 8.15 -1.62
C LEU A 210 15.79 8.00 -0.68
N THR A 211 14.72 8.71 -1.02
CA THR A 211 13.38 8.47 -0.49
C THR A 211 12.78 7.20 -1.10
N THR A 212 11.67 6.70 -0.56
CA THR A 212 10.99 5.53 -1.14
C THR A 212 10.64 5.75 -2.61
N THR A 213 10.07 6.90 -2.95
CA THR A 213 9.68 7.23 -4.32
C THR A 213 10.88 7.37 -5.25
N GLY A 214 11.97 7.99 -4.75
CA GLY A 214 13.23 8.12 -5.48
C GLY A 214 13.89 6.76 -5.72
N TRP A 215 13.91 5.88 -4.72
CA TRP A 215 14.47 4.54 -4.83
C TRP A 215 13.72 3.70 -5.88
N ILE A 216 12.38 3.68 -5.83
CA ILE A 216 11.53 2.95 -6.78
C ILE A 216 11.76 3.44 -8.20
N ALA A 217 11.73 4.74 -8.42
CA ALA A 217 11.97 5.31 -9.75
C ALA A 217 13.37 4.98 -10.28
N SER A 218 14.39 4.98 -9.42
CA SER A 218 15.76 4.60 -9.76
C SER A 218 15.85 3.13 -10.19
N ASP A 219 15.23 2.20 -9.44
CA ASP A 219 15.23 0.77 -9.73
C ASP A 219 14.54 0.45 -11.05
N ILE A 220 13.36 1.04 -11.30
CA ILE A 220 12.62 0.91 -12.55
C ILE A 220 13.45 1.45 -13.74
N ASN A 221 14.03 2.65 -13.59
CA ASN A 221 14.84 3.28 -14.64
C ASN A 221 16.13 2.51 -14.95
N HIS A 222 16.71 1.83 -13.95
CA HIS A 222 17.89 0.99 -14.15
C HIS A 222 17.57 -0.27 -14.98
N THR A 223 16.43 -0.90 -14.72
CA THR A 223 15.98 -2.09 -15.46
C THR A 223 15.80 -1.82 -16.97
N LEU A 224 15.50 -0.58 -17.35
CA LEU A 224 15.35 -0.16 -18.76
C LEU A 224 16.71 -0.12 -19.51
N ARG A 225 17.84 -0.03 -18.78
CA ARG A 225 19.19 0.09 -19.35
C ARG A 225 19.94 -1.22 -19.43
N SER A 226 19.45 -2.25 -18.73
CA SER A 226 20.00 -3.61 -18.71
C SER A 226 19.38 -4.51 -19.79
#